data_fe3a82ea1b6d1ed8cd90c3d83203572e
#
_entry.id   fe3a82ea1b6d1ed8cd90c3d83203572e
#
_cell.length_a   1.000
_cell.length_b   1.000
_cell.length_c   1.000
_cell.angle_alpha   90.00
_cell.angle_beta   90.00
_cell.angle_gamma   90.00
#
_symmetry.space_group_name_H-M   'P 1'
#
loop_
_entity.id
_entity.type
_entity.pdbx_description
1 polymer ?
#
loop_
_entity_poly.entity_id
_entity_poly.type
_entity_poly.pdbx_seq_one_letter_code
_entity_poly.pdbx_strand_id
1 'polypeptide(L)'
;MNQKLLSGLLVLVLCLTMLTGCSAGGAVDTTPSDTVNVLEETDAFQFSTEPVEDTTAPPIDPYSATMSFGLADEPLRDETSYYREYAGGELTLSVLLDCTGYIQQVGVGLLLFLDGQVQPYRAAGSDTYEYLHIFYPSDTEKVFPITFVPVAGSQGDSPDLYMVGMLAPDYLPSQGPATSMTHTAGPGVYRTPLRFLADPPKAEFPSPIVRLSTPKITQTDCAYQDIAGWTDEDWKAKVQSSFIINEAKPLDPIILYGITPEVPARLHYEIWGAEAEKNNLIVFVDNVPVYGPDGKPLELQLETGKKTVVDMELDMTGFSGESAVYAIRVPTNYIASGTGPSGDLKPEQVWFLLAGEKPAG
;
A
#
# COMPACT_ATOMS: atom_id res chain seq x y z
N MET A 1 19.92 57.94 -4.23
CA MET A 1 18.74 57.48 -5.01
C MET A 1 18.76 55.94 -5.00
N ASN A 2 17.82 55.31 -4.30
CA ASN A 2 17.92 53.93 -3.89
C ASN A 2 17.67 52.95 -5.07
N GLN A 3 18.61 52.04 -5.31
CA GLN A 3 18.54 51.01 -6.36
C GLN A 3 17.30 50.09 -6.28
N LYS A 4 16.62 50.06 -5.15
CA LYS A 4 15.39 49.25 -4.95
C LYS A 4 14.14 49.83 -5.60
N LEU A 5 14.14 51.12 -5.96
CA LEU A 5 13.02 51.77 -6.64
C LEU A 5 13.04 51.57 -8.17
N LEU A 6 14.21 51.29 -8.74
CA LEU A 6 14.34 51.05 -10.19
C LEU A 6 13.86 49.64 -10.60
N SER A 7 14.03 48.64 -9.72
CA SER A 7 13.59 47.26 -10.01
C SER A 7 12.05 47.08 -9.98
N GLY A 8 11.37 47.87 -9.16
CA GLY A 8 9.90 47.83 -9.09
C GLY A 8 9.18 48.42 -10.30
N LEU A 9 9.83 49.43 -10.93
CA LEU A 9 9.26 50.12 -12.08
C LEU A 9 9.40 49.31 -13.37
N LEU A 10 10.47 48.51 -13.48
CA LEU A 10 10.71 47.69 -14.67
C LEU A 10 9.74 46.50 -14.78
N VAL A 11 9.34 45.94 -13.66
CA VAL A 11 8.36 44.81 -13.62
C VAL A 11 6.96 45.31 -13.95
N LEU A 12 6.59 46.52 -13.54
CA LEU A 12 5.27 47.08 -13.81
C LEU A 12 5.09 47.48 -15.31
N VAL A 13 6.15 47.87 -16.00
CA VAL A 13 6.09 48.21 -17.43
C VAL A 13 6.01 46.95 -18.30
N LEU A 14 6.60 45.82 -17.87
CA LEU A 14 6.52 44.57 -18.64
C LEU A 14 5.13 43.91 -18.54
N CYS A 15 4.37 44.14 -17.48
CA CYS A 15 3.02 43.57 -17.32
C CYS A 15 1.94 44.38 -18.09
N LEU A 16 2.20 45.64 -18.47
CA LEU A 16 1.21 46.46 -19.17
C LEU A 16 1.26 46.33 -20.71
N THR A 17 2.25 45.66 -21.27
CA THR A 17 2.37 45.52 -22.74
C THR A 17 1.77 44.24 -23.30
N MET A 18 1.13 43.39 -22.49
CA MET A 18 0.45 42.15 -22.95
C MET A 18 -1.07 42.22 -23.00
N LEU A 19 -1.68 43.39 -22.85
CA LEU A 19 -3.13 43.56 -22.80
C LEU A 19 -3.76 44.28 -24.00
N THR A 20 -3.04 44.41 -25.11
CA THR A 20 -3.61 44.97 -26.35
C THR A 20 -3.40 44.03 -27.53
N GLY A 21 -4.38 43.20 -27.80
CA GLY A 21 -4.41 42.44 -29.06
C GLY A 21 -5.30 41.22 -29.02
N CYS A 22 -6.62 41.41 -29.26
CA CYS A 22 -7.39 40.67 -30.24
C CYS A 22 -8.88 40.96 -30.05
N SER A 23 -9.35 41.90 -30.83
CA SER A 23 -10.72 42.06 -31.18
C SER A 23 -10.85 41.61 -32.65
N ALA A 24 -11.54 40.50 -32.88
CA ALA A 24 -12.22 40.22 -34.14
C ALA A 24 -13.26 39.14 -33.90
N GLY A 25 -14.51 39.48 -34.18
CA GLY A 25 -15.70 38.70 -33.92
C GLY A 25 -15.82 37.44 -34.76
N GLY A 26 -16.53 36.52 -34.19
CA GLY A 26 -17.06 35.33 -34.80
C GLY A 26 -18.02 34.73 -33.79
N ALA A 27 -19.31 35.00 -33.93
CA ALA A 27 -20.34 34.30 -33.20
C ALA A 27 -20.29 32.82 -33.62
N VAL A 28 -19.80 31.95 -32.72
CA VAL A 28 -19.97 30.54 -32.83
C VAL A 28 -21.14 30.12 -31.97
N ASP A 29 -22.20 29.71 -32.63
CA ASP A 29 -23.39 29.11 -32.05
C ASP A 29 -22.93 27.79 -31.35
N THR A 30 -22.79 27.85 -30.01
CA THR A 30 -22.52 26.66 -29.20
C THR A 30 -23.85 26.11 -28.69
N THR A 31 -24.47 25.29 -29.53
CA THR A 31 -25.39 24.28 -29.04
C THR A 31 -24.60 23.30 -28.18
N PRO A 32 -24.94 23.06 -26.92
CA PRO A 32 -24.29 21.99 -26.15
C PRO A 32 -24.69 20.66 -26.78
N SER A 33 -23.75 20.02 -27.41
CA SER A 33 -23.88 18.61 -27.80
C SER A 33 -23.64 17.78 -26.54
N ASP A 34 -24.75 17.47 -25.85
CA ASP A 34 -24.81 16.39 -24.86
C ASP A 34 -24.62 15.05 -25.57
N THR A 35 -23.43 14.75 -25.96
CA THR A 35 -22.97 13.38 -26.14
C THR A 35 -22.12 12.98 -24.94
N VAL A 36 -22.81 12.68 -23.84
CA VAL A 36 -22.30 11.74 -22.88
C VAL A 36 -22.07 10.45 -23.67
N ASN A 37 -20.82 10.14 -23.96
CA ASN A 37 -20.45 8.79 -24.37
C ASN A 37 -20.72 7.90 -23.15
N VAL A 38 -21.94 7.40 -23.06
CA VAL A 38 -22.25 6.21 -22.29
C VAL A 38 -21.42 5.13 -22.99
N LEU A 39 -20.32 4.74 -22.37
CA LEU A 39 -19.64 3.49 -22.71
C LEU A 39 -20.73 2.43 -22.59
N GLU A 40 -21.17 1.90 -23.71
CA GLU A 40 -22.10 0.78 -23.75
C GLU A 40 -21.51 -0.30 -22.83
N GLU A 41 -22.38 -0.86 -22.01
CA GLU A 41 -22.15 -2.06 -21.21
C GLU A 41 -21.74 -3.19 -22.15
N THR A 42 -20.51 -3.19 -22.59
CA THR A 42 -19.95 -4.26 -23.41
C THR A 42 -19.30 -5.28 -22.51
N ASP A 43 -19.95 -6.41 -22.47
CA ASP A 43 -19.47 -7.73 -22.08
C ASP A 43 -18.73 -7.80 -20.73
N ALA A 44 -19.36 -8.54 -19.82
CA ALA A 44 -18.78 -8.88 -18.51
C ALA A 44 -17.29 -9.22 -18.65
N PHE A 45 -16.43 -8.35 -18.12
CA PHE A 45 -15.00 -8.56 -18.08
C PHE A 45 -14.72 -9.89 -17.39
N GLN A 46 -14.31 -10.87 -18.18
CA GLN A 46 -13.81 -12.13 -17.64
C GLN A 46 -12.34 -11.94 -17.29
N PHE A 47 -12.06 -11.66 -16.03
CA PHE A 47 -10.68 -11.73 -15.53
C PHE A 47 -10.22 -13.18 -15.60
N SER A 48 -9.03 -13.40 -16.15
CA SER A 48 -8.35 -14.65 -15.93
C SER A 48 -7.94 -14.70 -14.48
N THR A 49 -8.61 -15.53 -13.68
CA THR A 49 -8.18 -15.91 -12.33
C THR A 49 -7.17 -17.07 -12.39
N GLU A 50 -6.77 -17.48 -13.59
CA GLU A 50 -5.83 -18.56 -13.81
C GLU A 50 -4.58 -18.04 -14.50
N PRO A 51 -3.39 -18.51 -14.08
CA PRO A 51 -2.13 -18.18 -14.76
C PRO A 51 -2.23 -18.58 -16.23
N VAL A 52 -1.71 -17.74 -17.11
CA VAL A 52 -1.58 -18.11 -18.54
C VAL A 52 -0.50 -19.16 -18.65
N GLU A 53 -0.88 -20.43 -18.70
CA GLU A 53 0.04 -21.53 -19.01
C GLU A 53 0.43 -21.50 -20.49
N ASP A 54 1.31 -20.59 -20.87
CA ASP A 54 2.04 -20.73 -22.16
C ASP A 54 3.27 -21.61 -21.93
N THR A 55 3.07 -22.91 -22.04
CA THR A 55 4.14 -23.92 -21.92
C THR A 55 5.16 -23.86 -23.07
N THR A 56 4.97 -22.98 -24.05
CA THR A 56 5.85 -22.83 -25.23
C THR A 56 6.77 -21.63 -25.12
N ALA A 57 6.54 -20.73 -24.17
CA ALA A 57 7.42 -19.60 -23.93
C ALA A 57 8.76 -20.05 -23.33
N PRO A 58 9.90 -19.48 -23.73
CA PRO A 58 11.16 -19.72 -23.04
C PRO A 58 11.04 -19.30 -21.56
N PRO A 59 11.78 -19.95 -20.64
CA PRO A 59 11.73 -19.56 -19.24
C PRO A 59 12.06 -18.06 -19.15
N ILE A 60 11.10 -17.31 -18.65
CA ILE A 60 11.24 -15.86 -18.49
C ILE A 60 12.24 -15.63 -17.36
N ASP A 61 13.25 -14.81 -17.64
CA ASP A 61 14.21 -14.37 -16.63
C ASP A 61 13.44 -13.68 -15.49
N PRO A 62 13.42 -14.23 -14.26
CA PRO A 62 12.70 -13.63 -13.14
C PRO A 62 13.22 -12.22 -12.77
N TYR A 63 14.37 -11.83 -13.31
CA TYR A 63 14.94 -10.48 -13.11
C TYR A 63 14.53 -9.48 -14.19
N SER A 64 13.90 -9.91 -15.28
CA SER A 64 13.41 -9.03 -16.35
C SER A 64 11.91 -8.76 -16.20
N ALA A 65 11.54 -8.02 -15.18
CA ALA A 65 10.15 -7.67 -14.92
C ALA A 65 10.03 -6.20 -14.53
N THR A 66 9.00 -5.53 -15.04
CA THR A 66 8.65 -4.18 -14.63
C THR A 66 7.20 -4.14 -14.16
N MET A 67 6.93 -3.34 -13.15
CA MET A 67 5.59 -3.07 -12.67
C MET A 67 5.39 -1.58 -12.44
N SER A 68 4.26 -1.08 -12.87
CA SER A 68 3.76 0.26 -12.57
C SER A 68 2.29 0.14 -12.21
N PHE A 69 1.86 0.79 -11.12
CA PHE A 69 0.45 0.81 -10.77
C PHE A 69 0.03 2.15 -10.16
N GLY A 70 -1.27 2.42 -10.21
CA GLY A 70 -1.87 3.64 -9.72
C GLY A 70 -3.37 3.64 -9.98
N LEU A 71 -3.97 4.82 -10.02
CA LEU A 71 -5.35 4.99 -10.46
C LEU A 71 -5.37 5.54 -11.88
N ALA A 72 -6.21 4.92 -12.74
CA ALA A 72 -6.40 5.36 -14.12
C ALA A 72 -7.22 6.65 -14.20
N ASP A 73 -8.13 6.85 -13.24
CA ASP A 73 -8.97 8.04 -13.18
C ASP A 73 -8.14 9.27 -12.81
N GLU A 74 -8.40 10.40 -13.45
CA GLU A 74 -7.77 11.66 -13.07
C GLU A 74 -8.19 12.07 -11.64
N PRO A 75 -7.23 12.43 -10.77
CA PRO A 75 -7.56 12.95 -9.45
C PRO A 75 -8.16 14.34 -9.56
N LEU A 76 -9.06 14.67 -8.66
CA LEU A 76 -9.46 16.04 -8.41
C LEU A 76 -8.27 16.81 -7.83
N ARG A 77 -8.24 18.12 -8.06
CA ARG A 77 -7.15 18.98 -7.61
C ARG A 77 -7.69 20.24 -6.95
N ASP A 78 -7.14 20.60 -5.80
CA ASP A 78 -7.23 21.94 -5.25
C ASP A 78 -5.87 22.67 -5.35
N GLU A 79 -5.72 23.79 -4.63
CA GLU A 79 -4.50 24.61 -4.65
C GLU A 79 -3.29 23.88 -4.04
N THR A 80 -3.50 22.85 -3.23
CA THR A 80 -2.46 22.25 -2.39
C THR A 80 -2.21 20.77 -2.68
N SER A 81 -3.20 20.03 -3.17
CA SER A 81 -3.12 18.56 -3.28
C SER A 81 -4.02 17.97 -4.35
N TYR A 82 -3.68 16.77 -4.77
CA TYR A 82 -4.57 15.87 -5.50
C TYR A 82 -5.34 15.00 -4.51
N TYR A 83 -6.61 14.71 -4.79
CA TYR A 83 -7.49 13.93 -3.91
C TYR A 83 -8.59 13.20 -4.70
N ARG A 84 -9.27 12.30 -4.03
CA ARG A 84 -10.53 11.66 -4.50
C ARG A 84 -11.67 12.06 -3.59
N GLU A 85 -12.90 11.97 -4.08
CA GLU A 85 -14.10 12.26 -3.29
C GLU A 85 -14.92 10.98 -3.08
N TYR A 86 -15.42 10.84 -1.88
CA TYR A 86 -16.39 9.83 -1.51
C TYR A 86 -17.74 10.51 -1.23
N ALA A 87 -18.71 10.27 -2.11
CA ALA A 87 -20.03 10.89 -2.02
C ALA A 87 -21.11 10.01 -1.36
N GLY A 88 -20.73 8.88 -0.80
CA GLY A 88 -21.60 7.89 -0.16
C GLY A 88 -21.80 6.62 -0.99
N GLY A 89 -22.33 5.59 -0.36
CA GLY A 89 -22.56 4.29 -0.98
C GLY A 89 -21.27 3.47 -1.20
N GLU A 90 -21.16 2.84 -2.34
CA GLU A 90 -19.94 2.14 -2.76
C GLU A 90 -19.08 3.08 -3.60
N LEU A 91 -17.76 3.01 -3.40
CA LEU A 91 -16.78 3.71 -4.22
C LEU A 91 -16.14 2.73 -5.18
N THR A 92 -16.20 3.05 -6.47
CA THR A 92 -15.46 2.30 -7.50
C THR A 92 -14.29 3.15 -7.99
N LEU A 93 -13.12 2.54 -8.02
CA LEU A 93 -11.89 3.12 -8.55
C LEU A 93 -11.35 2.24 -9.68
N SER A 94 -10.81 2.88 -10.71
CA SER A 94 -10.15 2.19 -11.82
C SER A 94 -8.65 2.10 -11.52
N VAL A 95 -8.17 0.91 -11.19
CA VAL A 95 -6.74 0.65 -10.94
C VAL A 95 -6.04 0.41 -12.26
N LEU A 96 -5.00 1.20 -12.54
CA LEU A 96 -4.05 0.94 -13.61
C LEU A 96 -2.94 0.03 -13.09
N LEU A 97 -2.73 -1.10 -13.75
CA LEU A 97 -1.65 -2.04 -13.46
C LEU A 97 -0.97 -2.43 -14.77
N ASP A 98 0.24 -1.93 -14.98
CA ASP A 98 1.06 -2.22 -16.16
C ASP A 98 2.27 -3.06 -15.75
N CYS A 99 2.32 -4.30 -16.22
CA CYS A 99 3.33 -5.28 -15.85
C CYS A 99 3.90 -5.95 -17.09
N THR A 100 5.17 -6.34 -17.00
CA THR A 100 5.85 -7.11 -18.05
C THR A 100 6.60 -8.29 -17.48
N GLY A 101 6.90 -9.26 -18.33
CA GLY A 101 7.78 -10.38 -17.99
C GLY A 101 7.21 -11.30 -16.91
N TYR A 102 8.05 -11.72 -15.98
CA TYR A 102 7.72 -12.69 -14.94
C TYR A 102 6.47 -12.33 -14.10
N ILE A 103 6.21 -11.04 -13.91
CA ILE A 103 5.07 -10.58 -13.11
C ILE A 103 3.72 -10.99 -13.73
N GLN A 104 3.64 -11.06 -15.05
CA GLN A 104 2.41 -11.51 -15.72
C GLN A 104 2.05 -12.97 -15.41
N GLN A 105 3.05 -13.78 -15.07
CA GLN A 105 2.86 -15.20 -14.74
C GLN A 105 2.53 -15.44 -13.26
N VAL A 106 3.16 -14.68 -12.37
CA VAL A 106 3.01 -14.88 -10.93
C VAL A 106 1.92 -14.00 -10.30
N GLY A 107 1.40 -13.04 -11.05
CA GLY A 107 0.35 -12.14 -10.61
C GLY A 107 0.80 -11.05 -9.62
N VAL A 108 -0.07 -10.07 -9.46
CA VAL A 108 0.07 -8.97 -8.51
C VAL A 108 -1.13 -8.98 -7.58
N GLY A 109 -0.88 -9.13 -6.27
CA GLY A 109 -1.88 -8.92 -5.24
C GLY A 109 -2.00 -7.44 -4.91
N LEU A 110 -3.21 -6.93 -4.76
CA LEU A 110 -3.45 -5.59 -4.25
C LEU A 110 -4.01 -5.66 -2.84
N LEU A 111 -3.38 -4.91 -1.93
CA LEU A 111 -3.89 -4.61 -0.60
C LEU A 111 -4.30 -3.14 -0.54
N LEU A 112 -5.44 -2.86 0.07
CA LEU A 112 -5.88 -1.50 0.32
C LEU A 112 -5.86 -1.19 1.82
N PHE A 113 -5.52 0.05 2.15
CA PHE A 113 -5.59 0.55 3.53
C PHE A 113 -6.25 1.92 3.53
N LEU A 114 -7.19 2.12 4.45
CA LEU A 114 -7.85 3.40 4.67
C LEU A 114 -7.76 3.75 6.16
N ASP A 115 -7.23 4.93 6.45
CA ASP A 115 -7.04 5.42 7.83
C ASP A 115 -6.33 4.39 8.73
N GLY A 116 -5.28 3.75 8.22
CA GLY A 116 -4.49 2.76 8.95
C GLY A 116 -5.16 1.39 9.14
N GLN A 117 -6.32 1.14 8.54
CA GLN A 117 -7.03 -0.14 8.60
C GLN A 117 -6.99 -0.83 7.24
N VAL A 118 -6.98 -2.16 7.22
CA VAL A 118 -7.11 -2.90 5.96
C VAL A 118 -8.50 -2.67 5.40
N GLN A 119 -8.57 -2.24 4.15
CA GLN A 119 -9.81 -1.97 3.43
C GLN A 119 -10.15 -3.17 2.55
N PRO A 120 -11.14 -4.01 2.92
CA PRO A 120 -11.64 -5.05 2.02
C PRO A 120 -12.32 -4.44 0.81
N TYR A 121 -12.18 -5.09 -0.33
CA TYR A 121 -12.78 -4.63 -1.57
C TYR A 121 -13.23 -5.81 -2.44
N ARG A 122 -14.04 -5.53 -3.45
CA ARG A 122 -14.42 -6.47 -4.51
C ARG A 122 -13.66 -6.10 -5.77
N ALA A 123 -13.03 -7.09 -6.39
CA ALA A 123 -12.55 -6.96 -7.75
C ALA A 123 -13.70 -7.16 -8.74
N ALA A 124 -13.53 -6.76 -10.00
CA ALA A 124 -14.53 -7.00 -11.02
C ALA A 124 -14.88 -8.51 -11.12
N GLY A 125 -16.18 -8.79 -11.20
CA GLY A 125 -16.70 -10.16 -11.27
C GLY A 125 -16.80 -10.88 -9.92
N SER A 126 -16.41 -10.25 -8.80
CA SER A 126 -16.61 -10.79 -7.43
C SER A 126 -17.71 -10.04 -6.70
N ASP A 127 -18.62 -10.77 -6.08
CA ASP A 127 -19.66 -10.21 -5.20
C ASP A 127 -19.22 -10.18 -3.73
N THR A 128 -18.04 -10.73 -3.40
CA THR A 128 -17.52 -10.83 -2.05
C THR A 128 -16.41 -9.83 -1.78
N TYR A 129 -16.43 -9.23 -0.58
CA TYR A 129 -15.32 -8.43 -0.07
C TYR A 129 -14.19 -9.33 0.40
N GLU A 130 -13.00 -9.08 -0.10
CA GLU A 130 -11.77 -9.77 0.30
C GLU A 130 -10.67 -8.76 0.63
N TYR A 131 -9.69 -9.17 1.42
CA TYR A 131 -8.58 -8.28 1.79
C TYR A 131 -7.55 -8.14 0.67
N LEU A 132 -7.40 -9.21 -0.14
CA LEU A 132 -6.46 -9.25 -1.25
C LEU A 132 -7.10 -9.94 -2.45
N HIS A 133 -6.96 -9.35 -3.63
CA HIS A 133 -7.22 -10.01 -4.91
C HIS A 133 -5.94 -10.06 -5.72
N ILE A 134 -5.75 -11.14 -6.46
CA ILE A 134 -4.58 -11.34 -7.34
C ILE A 134 -5.01 -11.06 -8.77
N PHE A 135 -4.26 -10.21 -9.43
CA PHE A 135 -4.48 -9.82 -10.82
C PHE A 135 -3.35 -10.36 -11.68
N TYR A 136 -3.69 -10.93 -12.82
CA TYR A 136 -2.76 -11.41 -13.85
C TYR A 136 -2.87 -10.49 -15.07
N PRO A 137 -2.14 -9.35 -15.07
CA PRO A 137 -2.28 -8.37 -16.14
C PRO A 137 -1.75 -8.92 -17.46
N SER A 138 -2.46 -8.61 -18.54
CA SER A 138 -2.04 -8.92 -19.90
C SER A 138 -1.51 -7.68 -20.62
N ASP A 139 -0.89 -7.83 -21.77
CA ASP A 139 -0.43 -6.71 -22.59
C ASP A 139 -1.58 -5.78 -23.05
N THR A 140 -2.80 -6.30 -23.05
CA THR A 140 -3.98 -5.61 -23.59
C THR A 140 -4.90 -5.07 -22.49
N GLU A 141 -4.85 -5.62 -21.27
CA GLU A 141 -5.75 -5.26 -20.18
C GLU A 141 -4.95 -4.77 -18.98
N LYS A 142 -5.00 -3.46 -18.76
CA LYS A 142 -4.19 -2.77 -17.77
C LYS A 142 -5.01 -2.03 -16.72
N VAL A 143 -6.33 -1.92 -16.89
CA VAL A 143 -7.22 -1.17 -16.03
C VAL A 143 -8.28 -2.10 -15.44
N PHE A 144 -8.38 -2.13 -14.12
CA PHE A 144 -9.29 -3.00 -13.38
C PHE A 144 -10.15 -2.18 -12.42
N PRO A 145 -11.48 -2.32 -12.44
CA PRO A 145 -12.32 -1.70 -11.42
C PRO A 145 -12.22 -2.48 -10.10
N ILE A 146 -12.07 -1.73 -9.01
CA ILE A 146 -12.22 -2.21 -7.65
C ILE A 146 -13.35 -1.43 -6.98
N THR A 147 -14.14 -2.09 -6.14
CA THR A 147 -15.30 -1.47 -5.49
C THR A 147 -15.29 -1.76 -4.00
N PHE A 148 -15.49 -0.74 -3.18
CA PHE A 148 -15.56 -0.90 -1.73
C PHE A 148 -16.48 0.12 -1.06
N VAL A 149 -16.96 -0.24 0.12
CA VAL A 149 -17.49 0.71 1.10
C VAL A 149 -16.36 1.03 2.07
N PRO A 150 -16.04 2.31 2.33
CA PRO A 150 -14.98 2.66 3.27
C PRO A 150 -15.18 2.06 4.67
N VAL A 151 -14.13 1.44 5.23
CA VAL A 151 -14.13 0.88 6.59
C VAL A 151 -13.98 1.94 7.68
N ALA A 152 -13.49 3.12 7.31
CA ALA A 152 -13.22 4.24 8.21
C ALA A 152 -13.54 5.56 7.50
N GLY A 153 -13.60 6.63 8.27
CA GLY A 153 -13.89 8.00 7.81
C GLY A 153 -15.34 8.41 8.06
N SER A 154 -15.54 9.70 8.14
CA SER A 154 -16.83 10.35 8.32
C SER A 154 -16.91 11.59 7.45
N GLN A 155 -18.11 12.12 7.22
CA GLN A 155 -18.28 13.35 6.46
C GLN A 155 -17.38 14.48 7.00
N GLY A 156 -16.60 15.07 6.13
CA GLY A 156 -15.62 16.12 6.44
C GLY A 156 -14.20 15.62 6.67
N ASP A 157 -13.98 14.33 6.86
CA ASP A 157 -12.66 13.74 6.98
C ASP A 157 -11.95 13.65 5.62
N SER A 158 -10.63 13.50 5.66
CA SER A 158 -9.79 13.28 4.47
C SER A 158 -8.63 12.33 4.77
N PRO A 159 -8.94 11.07 5.16
CA PRO A 159 -7.89 10.09 5.40
C PRO A 159 -7.17 9.70 4.10
N ASP A 160 -5.98 9.15 4.26
CA ASP A 160 -5.24 8.59 3.14
C ASP A 160 -5.72 7.18 2.78
N LEU A 161 -6.00 6.98 1.51
CA LEU A 161 -6.12 5.66 0.90
C LEU A 161 -4.77 5.25 0.35
N TYR A 162 -4.25 4.13 0.84
CA TYR A 162 -3.04 3.49 0.31
C TYR A 162 -3.41 2.24 -0.49
N MET A 163 -2.71 2.03 -1.59
CA MET A 163 -2.71 0.79 -2.34
C MET A 163 -1.30 0.22 -2.36
N VAL A 164 -1.18 -1.07 -2.08
CA VAL A 164 0.10 -1.80 -2.08
C VAL A 164 0.02 -2.93 -3.09
N GLY A 165 0.88 -2.91 -4.09
CA GLY A 165 1.05 -4.02 -5.01
C GLY A 165 2.08 -5.01 -4.46
N MET A 166 1.73 -6.27 -4.37
CA MET A 166 2.60 -7.37 -3.93
C MET A 166 2.82 -8.35 -5.07
N LEU A 167 4.07 -8.70 -5.32
CA LEU A 167 4.43 -9.69 -6.35
C LEU A 167 4.30 -11.10 -5.81
N ALA A 168 3.70 -12.00 -6.59
CA ALA A 168 3.51 -13.41 -6.24
C ALA A 168 3.02 -13.61 -4.79
N PRO A 169 1.89 -13.02 -4.39
CA PRO A 169 1.46 -12.99 -2.99
C PRO A 169 1.02 -14.37 -2.48
N ASP A 170 0.72 -15.30 -3.36
CA ASP A 170 0.34 -16.71 -3.07
C ASP A 170 1.51 -17.69 -3.13
N TYR A 171 2.74 -17.18 -3.42
CA TYR A 171 3.91 -18.04 -3.45
C TYR A 171 4.19 -18.65 -2.08
N LEU A 172 4.45 -19.97 -2.07
CA LEU A 172 4.96 -20.74 -0.93
C LEU A 172 6.19 -21.55 -1.34
N PRO A 173 7.13 -21.83 -0.40
CA PRO A 173 8.40 -22.51 -0.72
C PRO A 173 8.28 -23.90 -1.33
N SER A 174 7.18 -24.61 -1.11
CA SER A 174 6.91 -25.90 -1.78
C SER A 174 6.80 -25.79 -3.30
N GLN A 175 6.51 -24.60 -3.83
CA GLN A 175 6.37 -24.33 -5.26
C GLN A 175 7.72 -24.14 -5.96
N GLY A 176 8.82 -24.10 -5.21
CA GLY A 176 10.17 -23.96 -5.76
C GLY A 176 11.02 -22.95 -5.00
N PRO A 177 12.21 -22.61 -5.49
CA PRO A 177 13.05 -21.63 -4.84
C PRO A 177 12.39 -20.23 -4.89
N ALA A 178 12.29 -19.57 -3.74
CA ALA A 178 11.86 -18.18 -3.68
C ALA A 178 12.83 -17.30 -4.47
N THR A 179 12.29 -16.35 -5.20
CA THR A 179 13.08 -15.26 -5.77
C THR A 179 13.09 -14.09 -4.80
N SER A 180 14.02 -13.16 -4.92
CA SER A 180 14.05 -11.92 -4.15
C SER A 180 12.83 -11.02 -4.40
N MET A 181 11.98 -11.38 -5.36
CA MET A 181 10.78 -10.61 -5.73
C MET A 181 9.48 -11.19 -5.17
N THR A 182 9.48 -12.39 -4.58
CA THR A 182 8.27 -12.98 -4.01
C THR A 182 7.84 -12.25 -2.74
N HIS A 183 6.56 -11.95 -2.63
CA HIS A 183 5.96 -11.18 -1.53
C HIS A 183 6.61 -9.80 -1.28
N THR A 184 7.44 -9.33 -2.17
CA THR A 184 7.90 -7.94 -2.06
C THR A 184 6.75 -7.03 -2.46
N ALA A 185 6.54 -5.97 -1.71
CA ALA A 185 5.85 -4.83 -2.29
C ALA A 185 6.71 -4.40 -3.46
N GLY A 186 6.26 -4.71 -4.65
CA GLY A 186 6.93 -4.24 -5.87
C GLY A 186 7.16 -2.73 -5.83
N PRO A 187 7.60 -2.08 -6.89
CA PRO A 187 8.12 -0.72 -6.84
C PRO A 187 7.13 0.35 -6.38
N GLY A 188 6.03 -0.03 -5.68
CA GLY A 188 5.17 1.06 -5.30
C GLY A 188 4.15 0.82 -4.22
N VAL A 189 4.03 1.86 -3.43
CA VAL A 189 2.87 2.20 -2.66
C VAL A 189 2.24 3.41 -3.34
N TYR A 190 0.99 3.30 -3.75
CA TYR A 190 0.21 4.44 -4.23
C TYR A 190 -0.59 5.01 -3.08
N ARG A 191 -0.58 6.35 -2.94
CA ARG A 191 -1.30 7.08 -1.90
C ARG A 191 -2.16 8.17 -2.52
N THR A 192 -3.39 8.31 -2.05
CA THR A 192 -4.27 9.42 -2.39
C THR A 192 -5.17 9.77 -1.21
N PRO A 193 -5.35 11.05 -0.87
CA PRO A 193 -6.35 11.47 0.09
C PRO A 193 -7.76 11.15 -0.44
N LEU A 194 -8.64 10.68 0.44
CA LEU A 194 -10.03 10.40 0.15
C LEU A 194 -10.92 11.37 0.99
N ARG A 195 -11.50 12.38 0.34
CA ARG A 195 -12.39 13.36 1.00
C ARG A 195 -13.80 12.83 1.11
N PHE A 196 -14.31 12.82 2.31
CA PHE A 196 -15.65 12.32 2.61
C PHE A 196 -16.68 13.46 2.52
N LEU A 197 -17.55 13.40 1.53
CA LEU A 197 -18.73 14.29 1.40
C LEU A 197 -19.94 13.71 2.13
N ALA A 198 -19.90 12.43 2.50
CA ALA A 198 -20.94 11.70 3.23
C ALA A 198 -20.33 10.62 4.12
N ASP A 199 -21.09 10.20 5.14
CA ASP A 199 -20.72 9.04 5.94
C ASP A 199 -20.85 7.74 5.14
N PRO A 200 -19.96 6.75 5.32
CA PRO A 200 -20.11 5.45 4.70
C PRO A 200 -21.31 4.70 5.29
N PRO A 201 -22.07 3.96 4.46
CA PRO A 201 -23.10 3.08 4.96
C PRO A 201 -22.48 1.91 5.73
N LYS A 202 -23.27 1.29 6.58
CA LYS A 202 -22.86 0.06 7.22
C LYS A 202 -22.73 -1.06 6.16
N ALA A 203 -21.57 -1.70 6.10
CA ALA A 203 -21.32 -2.86 5.24
C ALA A 203 -20.91 -4.07 6.06
N GLU A 204 -21.08 -5.25 5.49
CA GLU A 204 -20.57 -6.50 6.05
C GLU A 204 -19.23 -6.82 5.42
N PHE A 205 -18.20 -6.88 6.24
CA PHE A 205 -16.84 -7.22 5.84
C PHE A 205 -16.43 -8.58 6.40
N PRO A 206 -15.38 -9.20 5.84
CA PRO A 206 -14.78 -10.38 6.47
C PRO A 206 -14.46 -10.10 7.94
N SER A 207 -14.81 -11.04 8.81
CA SER A 207 -14.52 -10.88 10.24
C SER A 207 -13.02 -10.91 10.50
N PRO A 208 -12.49 -10.02 11.36
CA PRO A 208 -11.11 -10.07 11.76
C PRO A 208 -10.73 -11.42 12.36
N ILE A 209 -9.55 -11.92 12.02
CA ILE A 209 -9.01 -13.13 12.61
C ILE A 209 -8.15 -12.75 13.81
N VAL A 210 -8.55 -13.22 15.01
CA VAL A 210 -7.81 -13.00 16.25
C VAL A 210 -6.86 -14.17 16.48
N ARG A 211 -5.57 -13.95 16.26
CA ARG A 211 -4.49 -14.95 16.42
C ARG A 211 -3.25 -14.39 17.10
N LEU A 212 -3.20 -13.09 17.38
CA LEU A 212 -2.07 -12.49 18.09
C LEU A 212 -2.37 -12.40 19.59
N SER A 213 -1.34 -12.63 20.40
CA SER A 213 -1.41 -12.33 21.83
C SER A 213 -1.52 -10.83 22.08
N THR A 214 -1.87 -10.44 23.29
CA THR A 214 -1.74 -9.05 23.72
C THR A 214 -0.28 -8.62 23.58
N PRO A 215 0.01 -7.53 22.82
CA PRO A 215 1.37 -7.09 22.59
C PRO A 215 2.01 -6.54 23.85
N LYS A 216 3.28 -6.85 24.06
CA LYS A 216 4.14 -6.18 25.04
C LYS A 216 4.92 -5.09 24.34
N ILE A 217 4.57 -3.84 24.62
CA ILE A 217 5.23 -2.67 24.05
C ILE A 217 6.25 -2.13 25.06
N THR A 218 7.48 -1.93 24.62
CA THR A 218 8.54 -1.30 25.41
C THR A 218 9.21 -0.20 24.58
N GLN A 219 9.72 0.82 25.28
CA GLN A 219 10.51 1.87 24.65
C GLN A 219 11.90 1.88 25.25
N THR A 220 12.90 1.97 24.39
CA THR A 220 14.31 2.07 24.80
C THR A 220 14.93 3.32 24.21
N ASP A 221 15.87 3.92 24.92
CA ASP A 221 16.63 5.06 24.40
C ASP A 221 17.40 4.61 23.15
N CYS A 222 17.34 5.43 22.12
CA CYS A 222 18.05 5.20 20.86
C CYS A 222 18.51 6.55 20.32
N ALA A 223 19.79 6.69 20.07
CA ALA A 223 20.34 7.89 19.46
C ALA A 223 20.50 7.67 17.94
N TYR A 224 20.41 8.73 17.15
CA TYR A 224 20.62 8.61 15.71
C TYR A 224 22.02 8.07 15.36
N GLN A 225 23.02 8.31 16.23
CA GLN A 225 24.38 7.77 16.07
C GLN A 225 24.45 6.24 16.16
N ASP A 226 23.46 5.62 16.81
CA ASP A 226 23.35 4.16 16.90
C ASP A 226 22.88 3.53 15.57
N ILE A 227 22.44 4.37 14.63
CA ILE A 227 21.93 3.95 13.33
C ILE A 227 22.94 4.35 12.26
N ALA A 228 23.57 3.38 11.64
CA ALA A 228 24.61 3.61 10.65
C ALA A 228 24.12 4.50 9.50
N GLY A 229 24.81 5.61 9.28
CA GLY A 229 24.54 6.54 8.19
C GLY A 229 23.39 7.51 8.41
N TRP A 230 22.82 7.59 9.61
CA TRP A 230 21.79 8.58 9.94
C TRP A 230 22.37 9.85 10.51
N THR A 231 21.72 10.98 10.17
CA THR A 231 21.93 12.30 10.76
C THR A 231 20.79 12.64 11.72
N ASP A 232 20.91 13.72 12.50
CA ASP A 232 19.80 14.24 13.32
C ASP A 232 18.58 14.65 12.47
N GLU A 233 18.80 15.08 11.24
CA GLU A 233 17.73 15.41 10.28
C GLU A 233 17.04 14.15 9.77
N ASP A 234 17.79 13.09 9.50
CA ASP A 234 17.24 11.79 9.10
C ASP A 234 16.33 11.22 10.19
N TRP A 235 16.72 11.38 11.47
CA TRP A 235 15.93 10.94 12.61
C TRP A 235 14.53 11.59 12.63
N LYS A 236 14.42 12.85 12.22
CA LYS A 236 13.16 13.58 12.19
C LYS A 236 12.32 13.31 10.95
N ALA A 237 12.96 12.85 9.89
CA ALA A 237 12.36 12.75 8.55
C ALA A 237 12.12 11.31 8.07
N LYS A 238 12.75 10.32 8.68
CA LYS A 238 12.71 8.93 8.23
C LYS A 238 12.17 8.02 9.34
N VAL A 239 11.49 6.97 8.93
CA VAL A 239 11.11 5.86 9.81
C VAL A 239 11.87 4.63 9.38
N GLN A 240 12.44 3.93 10.35
CA GLN A 240 13.03 2.62 10.14
C GLN A 240 12.35 1.60 11.03
N SER A 241 12.23 0.39 10.51
CA SER A 241 11.59 -0.72 11.21
C SER A 241 12.23 -2.04 10.83
N SER A 242 12.06 -3.03 11.68
CA SER A 242 12.42 -4.42 11.41
C SER A 242 11.39 -5.37 12.00
N PHE A 243 11.14 -6.46 11.31
CA PHE A 243 10.22 -7.52 11.72
C PHE A 243 10.93 -8.86 11.71
N ILE A 244 10.94 -9.54 12.85
CA ILE A 244 11.68 -10.79 13.06
C ILE A 244 10.75 -11.82 13.69
N ILE A 245 10.88 -13.08 13.28
CA ILE A 245 10.16 -14.21 13.86
C ILE A 245 11.15 -15.19 14.52
N ASN A 246 10.83 -15.64 15.74
CA ASN A 246 11.60 -16.61 16.51
C ASN A 246 13.09 -16.26 16.66
N GLU A 247 13.41 -14.97 16.84
CA GLU A 247 14.79 -14.48 17.01
C GLU A 247 15.73 -14.84 15.85
N ALA A 248 15.20 -15.26 14.72
CA ALA A 248 15.97 -15.64 13.56
C ALA A 248 16.63 -14.40 12.93
N LYS A 249 17.89 -14.56 12.51
CA LYS A 249 18.56 -13.50 11.76
C LYS A 249 18.02 -13.46 10.33
N PRO A 250 17.71 -12.29 9.80
CA PRO A 250 17.27 -12.16 8.42
C PRO A 250 18.28 -12.75 7.45
N LEU A 251 17.83 -13.74 6.68
CA LEU A 251 18.50 -14.26 5.51
C LEU A 251 17.51 -14.15 4.36
N ASP A 252 17.94 -13.75 3.20
CA ASP A 252 17.07 -13.60 2.03
C ASP A 252 17.17 -14.84 1.11
N PRO A 253 16.05 -15.57 0.81
CA PRO A 253 14.72 -15.51 1.41
C PRO A 253 14.67 -16.13 2.81
N ILE A 254 13.75 -15.67 3.67
CA ILE A 254 13.70 -16.09 5.06
C ILE A 254 12.75 -17.27 5.22
N ILE A 255 13.32 -18.43 5.50
CA ILE A 255 12.58 -19.67 5.74
C ILE A 255 12.90 -20.18 7.14
N LEU A 256 11.89 -20.37 7.96
CA LEU A 256 11.96 -20.96 9.28
C LEU A 256 11.39 -22.37 9.26
N TYR A 257 12.22 -23.33 9.65
CA TYR A 257 11.86 -24.76 9.71
C TYR A 257 11.49 -25.17 11.14
N GLY A 258 10.82 -26.31 11.26
CA GLY A 258 10.45 -26.92 12.55
C GLY A 258 9.29 -26.21 13.26
N ILE A 259 8.46 -25.51 12.51
CA ILE A 259 7.25 -24.86 13.06
C ILE A 259 6.18 -25.93 13.31
N THR A 260 5.55 -25.86 14.46
CA THR A 260 4.47 -26.77 14.85
C THR A 260 3.23 -26.01 15.35
N PRO A 261 2.03 -26.58 15.20
CA PRO A 261 0.80 -25.91 15.64
C PRO A 261 0.72 -25.67 17.15
N GLU A 262 1.46 -26.45 17.94
CA GLU A 262 1.41 -26.42 19.41
C GLU A 262 2.27 -25.30 20.02
N VAL A 263 3.18 -24.74 19.24
CA VAL A 263 4.13 -23.72 19.71
C VAL A 263 3.85 -22.41 19.00
N PRO A 264 3.44 -21.36 19.72
CA PRO A 264 3.27 -20.04 19.12
C PRO A 264 4.55 -19.52 18.50
N ALA A 265 4.45 -18.85 17.36
CA ALA A 265 5.58 -18.15 16.77
C ALA A 265 5.76 -16.78 17.46
N ARG A 266 6.98 -16.48 17.89
CA ARG A 266 7.30 -15.20 18.53
C ARG A 266 7.57 -14.15 17.46
N LEU A 267 6.81 -13.07 17.49
CA LEU A 267 6.95 -11.93 16.61
C LEU A 267 7.64 -10.80 17.36
N HIS A 268 8.68 -10.26 16.78
CA HIS A 268 9.43 -9.14 17.31
C HIS A 268 9.47 -8.02 16.26
N TYR A 269 8.96 -6.84 16.62
CA TYR A 269 8.94 -5.68 15.76
C TYR A 269 9.61 -4.50 16.44
N GLU A 270 10.52 -3.85 15.74
CA GLU A 270 11.18 -2.63 16.19
C GLU A 270 10.86 -1.49 15.23
N ILE A 271 10.63 -0.28 15.77
CA ILE A 271 10.41 0.92 14.98
C ILE A 271 10.99 2.15 15.68
N TRP A 272 11.59 3.05 14.91
CA TRP A 272 12.15 4.31 15.37
C TRP A 272 12.21 5.36 14.25
N GLY A 273 12.41 6.62 14.62
CA GLY A 273 12.49 7.76 13.69
C GLY A 273 11.25 8.65 13.75
N ALA A 274 11.01 9.41 12.71
CA ALA A 274 10.00 10.46 12.48
C ALA A 274 9.12 10.83 13.69
N GLU A 275 9.55 11.87 14.41
CA GLU A 275 8.91 12.33 15.63
C GLU A 275 7.40 12.57 15.46
N ALA A 276 6.63 12.10 16.43
CA ALA A 276 5.18 12.23 16.51
C ALA A 276 4.39 11.50 15.41
N GLU A 277 5.03 10.71 14.58
CA GLU A 277 4.32 9.87 13.61
C GLU A 277 3.54 8.77 14.33
N LYS A 278 2.29 8.59 13.92
CA LYS A 278 1.44 7.48 14.35
C LYS A 278 1.33 6.46 13.25
N ASN A 279 1.46 5.21 13.62
CA ASN A 279 1.41 4.09 12.70
C ASN A 279 0.48 3.00 13.24
N ASN A 280 -0.17 2.31 12.34
CA ASN A 280 -0.80 1.03 12.61
C ASN A 280 0.09 -0.09 12.09
N LEU A 281 0.39 -1.07 12.94
CA LEU A 281 1.06 -2.30 12.55
C LEU A 281 0.02 -3.40 12.36
N ILE A 282 0.03 -4.02 11.20
CA ILE A 282 -0.88 -5.11 10.83
C ILE A 282 -0.04 -6.30 10.41
N VAL A 283 -0.28 -7.44 11.05
CA VAL A 283 0.36 -8.71 10.70
C VAL A 283 -0.55 -9.49 9.76
N PHE A 284 0.03 -10.13 8.76
CA PHE A 284 -0.66 -10.99 7.80
C PHE A 284 -0.12 -12.40 7.89
N VAL A 285 -1.02 -13.36 7.78
CA VAL A 285 -0.73 -14.77 7.59
C VAL A 285 -1.45 -15.23 6.34
N ASP A 286 -0.71 -15.69 5.35
CA ASP A 286 -1.28 -16.11 4.04
C ASP A 286 -2.21 -15.04 3.45
N ASN A 287 -1.77 -13.79 3.49
CA ASN A 287 -2.46 -12.59 2.99
C ASN A 287 -3.73 -12.20 3.77
N VAL A 288 -4.04 -12.87 4.86
CA VAL A 288 -5.17 -12.53 5.72
C VAL A 288 -4.67 -11.74 6.93
N PRO A 289 -5.24 -10.56 7.22
CA PRO A 289 -4.84 -9.78 8.38
C PRO A 289 -5.23 -10.51 9.68
N VAL A 290 -4.30 -10.56 10.63
CA VAL A 290 -4.50 -11.14 11.95
C VAL A 290 -4.29 -10.08 13.02
N TYR A 291 -5.11 -10.12 14.06
CA TYR A 291 -5.18 -9.11 15.09
C TYR A 291 -5.01 -9.66 16.48
N GLY A 292 -4.76 -8.77 17.44
CA GLY A 292 -4.83 -9.03 18.86
C GLY A 292 -6.26 -9.23 19.37
N PRO A 293 -6.42 -9.44 20.68
CA PRO A 293 -7.73 -9.76 21.29
C PRO A 293 -8.80 -8.68 21.12
N ASP A 294 -8.42 -7.45 20.83
CA ASP A 294 -9.33 -6.33 20.57
C ASP A 294 -9.84 -6.27 19.12
N GLY A 295 -9.31 -7.14 18.24
CA GLY A 295 -9.70 -7.21 16.84
C GLY A 295 -9.30 -5.98 16.00
N LYS A 296 -8.27 -5.25 16.41
CA LYS A 296 -7.83 -4.02 15.76
C LYS A 296 -6.34 -4.07 15.39
N PRO A 297 -5.91 -3.21 14.43
CA PRO A 297 -4.49 -2.94 14.21
C PRO A 297 -3.81 -2.44 15.49
N LEU A 298 -2.54 -2.75 15.65
CA LEU A 298 -1.75 -2.25 16.77
C LEU A 298 -1.30 -0.82 16.50
N GLU A 299 -1.82 0.12 17.28
CA GLU A 299 -1.43 1.52 17.20
C GLU A 299 -0.06 1.76 17.86
N LEU A 300 0.84 2.41 17.13
CA LEU A 300 2.18 2.78 17.57
C LEU A 300 2.38 4.29 17.37
N GLN A 301 2.86 4.97 18.40
CA GLN A 301 3.28 6.36 18.31
C GLN A 301 4.77 6.45 18.50
N LEU A 302 5.45 7.14 17.56
CA LEU A 302 6.89 7.34 17.63
C LEU A 302 7.22 8.53 18.55
N GLU A 303 8.28 8.38 19.33
CA GLU A 303 8.81 9.40 20.21
C GLU A 303 10.27 9.69 19.86
N THR A 304 10.64 10.97 19.95
CA THR A 304 12.03 11.40 19.69
C THR A 304 13.00 10.68 20.62
N GLY A 305 14.07 10.16 20.03
CA GLY A 305 15.13 9.48 20.79
C GLY A 305 14.72 8.15 21.41
N LYS A 306 13.61 7.57 20.94
CA LYS A 306 13.15 6.26 21.39
C LYS A 306 13.04 5.28 20.24
N LYS A 307 13.35 4.04 20.52
CA LYS A 307 12.99 2.88 19.74
C LYS A 307 11.83 2.18 20.43
N THR A 308 10.72 2.01 19.72
CA THR A 308 9.58 1.22 20.19
C THR A 308 9.79 -0.22 19.78
N VAL A 309 9.68 -1.12 20.75
CA VAL A 309 9.80 -2.57 20.57
C VAL A 309 8.48 -3.21 20.93
N VAL A 310 7.99 -4.07 20.05
CA VAL A 310 6.75 -4.82 20.20
C VAL A 310 7.06 -6.30 20.15
N ASP A 311 6.78 -7.00 21.25
CA ASP A 311 6.83 -8.46 21.32
C ASP A 311 5.41 -9.01 21.42
N MET A 312 5.08 -9.99 20.59
CA MET A 312 3.80 -10.68 20.57
C MET A 312 3.98 -12.12 20.12
N GLU A 313 2.97 -12.93 20.33
CA GLU A 313 2.94 -14.33 19.88
C GLU A 313 1.83 -14.51 18.86
N LEU A 314 2.14 -15.24 17.79
CA LEU A 314 1.18 -15.68 16.78
C LEU A 314 0.74 -17.10 17.14
N ASP A 315 -0.56 -17.29 17.38
CA ASP A 315 -1.16 -18.61 17.55
C ASP A 315 -1.06 -19.39 16.25
N MET A 316 -0.37 -20.53 16.31
CA MET A 316 -0.16 -21.42 15.17
C MET A 316 -1.23 -22.53 15.06
N THR A 317 -2.29 -22.48 15.86
CA THR A 317 -3.40 -23.43 15.74
C THR A 317 -3.96 -23.44 14.31
N GLY A 318 -4.03 -24.63 13.72
CA GLY A 318 -4.48 -24.80 12.34
C GLY A 318 -3.38 -24.59 11.28
N PHE A 319 -2.11 -24.41 11.69
CA PHE A 319 -0.98 -24.41 10.76
C PHE A 319 -0.90 -25.74 9.99
N SER A 320 -0.96 -25.68 8.66
CA SER A 320 -1.10 -26.85 7.78
C SER A 320 0.20 -27.36 7.18
N GLY A 321 1.32 -26.78 7.58
CA GLY A 321 2.65 -27.21 7.11
C GLY A 321 3.51 -26.13 6.48
N GLU A 322 2.92 -25.11 5.85
CA GLU A 322 3.62 -23.92 5.41
C GLU A 322 2.72 -22.71 5.41
N SER A 323 3.28 -21.54 5.65
CA SER A 323 2.59 -20.23 5.65
C SER A 323 3.57 -19.11 5.36
N ALA A 324 3.07 -18.04 4.75
CA ALA A 324 3.77 -16.77 4.63
C ALA A 324 3.30 -15.80 5.72
N VAL A 325 4.23 -15.24 6.48
CA VAL A 325 3.94 -14.25 7.54
C VAL A 325 4.72 -12.97 7.29
N TYR A 326 4.04 -11.85 7.28
CA TYR A 326 4.64 -10.54 7.13
C TYR A 326 3.86 -9.48 7.92
N ALA A 327 4.44 -8.30 8.05
CA ALA A 327 3.78 -7.16 8.66
C ALA A 327 3.78 -5.97 7.70
N ILE A 328 2.78 -5.12 7.83
CA ILE A 328 2.71 -3.84 7.12
C ILE A 328 2.51 -2.73 8.12
N ARG A 329 3.38 -1.73 8.02
CA ARG A 329 3.29 -0.48 8.77
C ARG A 329 2.52 0.54 7.93
N VAL A 330 1.43 1.06 8.48
CA VAL A 330 0.56 2.04 7.82
C VAL A 330 0.54 3.33 8.64
N PRO A 331 1.04 4.46 8.12
CA PRO A 331 0.93 5.74 8.79
C PRO A 331 -0.54 6.19 8.90
N THR A 332 -0.93 6.74 10.04
CA THR A 332 -2.29 7.28 10.27
C THR A 332 -2.32 8.79 10.40
N ASN A 333 -1.17 9.44 10.61
CA ASN A 333 -1.03 10.89 10.58
C ASN A 333 0.15 11.27 9.70
N TYR A 334 -0.01 11.18 8.39
CA TYR A 334 1.05 11.53 7.47
C TYR A 334 1.52 12.97 7.69
N ILE A 335 2.77 13.12 8.11
CA ILE A 335 3.43 14.41 8.25
C ILE A 335 4.32 14.59 7.03
N ALA A 336 3.91 15.45 6.10
CA ALA A 336 4.74 15.80 4.96
C ALA A 336 6.01 16.50 5.46
N SER A 337 7.13 15.79 5.51
CA SER A 337 8.42 16.42 5.70
C SER A 337 8.87 17.01 4.36
N GLY A 338 9.35 18.26 4.36
CA GLY A 338 9.79 18.95 3.12
C GLY A 338 10.99 18.33 2.39
N THR A 339 11.44 17.14 2.78
CA THR A 339 12.64 16.46 2.27
C THR A 339 12.38 15.09 1.66
N GLY A 340 11.12 14.69 1.49
CA GLY A 340 10.73 13.39 0.91
C GLY A 340 9.76 12.62 1.81
N PRO A 341 9.23 11.48 1.37
CA PRO A 341 8.25 10.72 2.13
C PRO A 341 8.91 10.09 3.36
N SER A 342 8.83 10.79 4.49
CA SER A 342 8.97 10.14 5.78
C SER A 342 7.60 9.59 6.12
N GLY A 343 7.46 8.34 6.36
CA GLY A 343 6.18 7.79 6.75
C GLY A 343 5.36 7.19 5.62
N ASP A 344 5.97 6.78 4.53
CA ASP A 344 5.30 5.92 3.57
C ASP A 344 4.94 4.59 4.23
N LEU A 345 3.77 4.06 3.85
CA LEU A 345 3.42 2.71 4.17
C LEU A 345 4.58 1.78 3.78
N LYS A 346 4.95 0.87 4.69
CA LYS A 346 6.07 -0.04 4.45
C LYS A 346 5.68 -1.47 4.76
N PRO A 347 5.64 -2.35 3.76
CA PRO A 347 5.68 -3.78 3.98
C PRO A 347 7.04 -4.18 4.55
N GLU A 348 7.00 -4.99 5.58
CA GLU A 348 8.18 -5.59 6.18
C GLU A 348 8.54 -6.90 5.47
N GLN A 349 9.71 -7.42 5.77
CA GLN A 349 10.20 -8.66 5.20
C GLN A 349 9.23 -9.83 5.46
N VAL A 350 9.01 -10.65 4.45
CA VAL A 350 8.22 -11.88 4.55
C VAL A 350 9.04 -12.99 5.16
N TRP A 351 8.40 -13.78 6.01
CA TRP A 351 8.91 -15.00 6.60
C TRP A 351 8.06 -16.19 6.14
N PHE A 352 8.72 -17.23 5.66
CA PHE A 352 8.05 -18.48 5.34
C PHE A 352 8.25 -19.47 6.50
N LEU A 353 7.14 -19.93 7.06
CA LEU A 353 7.11 -20.87 8.16
C LEU A 353 6.84 -22.28 7.61
N LEU A 354 7.70 -23.25 7.90
CA LEU A 354 7.60 -24.62 7.42
C LEU A 354 7.61 -25.64 8.57
N ALA A 355 6.76 -26.67 8.48
CA ALA A 355 6.68 -27.74 9.47
C ALA A 355 7.85 -28.76 9.40
N GLY A 356 8.54 -28.88 8.34
CA GLY A 356 9.61 -29.87 8.16
C GLY A 356 10.95 -29.47 8.77
N GLU A 357 11.85 -30.43 8.88
CA GLU A 357 13.26 -30.15 9.17
C GLU A 357 13.93 -29.48 7.95
N LYS A 358 14.95 -28.66 8.23
CA LYS A 358 15.75 -28.05 7.15
C LYS A 358 16.36 -29.19 6.31
N PRO A 359 16.21 -29.17 4.98
CA PRO A 359 16.86 -30.15 4.12
C PRO A 359 18.37 -30.21 4.39
N ALA A 360 18.91 -31.42 4.46
CA ALA A 360 20.36 -31.60 4.54
C ALA A 360 20.98 -31.04 3.26
N GLY A 361 21.75 -29.95 3.37
CA GLY A 361 22.42 -29.28 2.26
C GLY A 361 23.63 -30.09 1.72
#